data_5da254047f40006185f635727c04c45b
#
_entry.id   5da254047f40006185f635727c04c45b
#
_cell.length_a   1.000
_cell.length_b   1.000
_cell.length_c   1.000
_cell.angle_alpha   90.00
_cell.angle_beta   90.00
_cell.angle_gamma   90.00
#
_symmetry.space_group_name_H-M   'P 1'
#
loop_
_entity.id
_entity.type
_entity.pdbx_description
1 polymer ?
#
loop_
_entity_poly.entity_id
_entity_poly.type
_entity_poly.pdbx_seq_one_letter_code
_entity_poly.pdbx_strand_id
1 'polypeptide(L)'
;MTTQEIVSKLWNLCNVLRDDGITYHQYVTELTYILFLKMAKETGAESQIPAAYRWDQLTAKSGIELKKFYKELLTHLGENCTGRVREIYQGAATNIDEPKNLEKIITTIDGLDWYSAREEGLGNLYEGLLEKNANEKKSGAGQYFTPRVLIDVMTRLMKPQPGERCNDPACGTFGFMIAAHRYVKEHTDDFYDLDADMAKFEREEAFTGCELVHDTHRLALMNAMLHDIDGQILLADTLSNQGKALHDFDLVLTNPPFGTKKGGERATRDDFTFPTSNKQLNFLQHIYRSLKTNGKARAAVVLPDNVLFADGDGEKIRCDLMDKCDLHTILRLPTGIFYAQGVKTNVLFFTRGKSDKGNTKEVWFYDLRTNMPSFGKTTPLKAEHFADFEKAYEAENRHAVQDERWSVFTREQIAGKGNSLDLGLIRDDSVLDYNDLPDPAESAEEAAANLEEAVDLLMSVVKELRALEVRD
;
A
#
# COMPACT_ATOMS: atom_id res chain seq x y z
N MET A 1 -20.30 2.84 -20.57
CA MET A 1 -19.38 1.76 -20.15
C MET A 1 -18.97 2.01 -18.72
N THR A 2 -19.02 1.02 -17.84
CA THR A 2 -18.59 1.21 -16.44
C THR A 2 -17.06 1.29 -16.34
N THR A 3 -16.52 1.92 -15.30
CA THR A 3 -15.07 1.95 -15.02
C THR A 3 -14.47 0.54 -14.98
N GLN A 4 -15.17 -0.43 -14.39
CA GLN A 4 -14.72 -1.83 -14.36
C GLN A 4 -14.63 -2.47 -15.75
N GLU A 5 -15.53 -2.15 -16.66
CA GLU A 5 -15.46 -2.64 -18.05
C GLU A 5 -14.27 -2.04 -18.80
N ILE A 6 -14.00 -0.75 -18.61
CA ILE A 6 -12.84 -0.06 -19.18
C ILE A 6 -11.53 -0.66 -18.63
N VAL A 7 -11.43 -0.80 -17.30
CA VAL A 7 -10.29 -1.45 -16.63
C VAL A 7 -10.07 -2.86 -17.17
N SER A 8 -11.15 -3.62 -17.38
CA SER A 8 -11.04 -4.99 -17.92
C SER A 8 -10.56 -5.01 -19.37
N LYS A 9 -11.01 -4.06 -20.20
CA LYS A 9 -10.52 -3.92 -21.58
C LYS A 9 -9.04 -3.53 -21.64
N LEU A 10 -8.64 -2.54 -20.84
CA LEU A 10 -7.22 -2.15 -20.73
C LEU A 10 -6.36 -3.28 -20.22
N TRP A 11 -6.83 -4.02 -19.22
CA TRP A 11 -6.10 -5.17 -18.69
C TRP A 11 -5.93 -6.29 -19.70
N ASN A 12 -6.93 -6.54 -20.53
CA ASN A 12 -6.85 -7.57 -21.57
C ASN A 12 -5.80 -7.25 -22.65
N LEU A 13 -5.40 -5.99 -22.82
CA LEU A 13 -4.30 -5.62 -23.72
C LEU A 13 -2.94 -6.18 -23.25
N CYS A 14 -2.78 -6.46 -21.95
CA CYS A 14 -1.55 -7.06 -21.44
C CYS A 14 -1.26 -8.42 -22.08
N ASN A 15 -2.31 -9.17 -22.47
CA ASN A 15 -2.15 -10.44 -23.15
C ASN A 15 -1.50 -10.29 -24.54
N VAL A 16 -1.69 -9.15 -25.18
CA VAL A 16 -1.05 -8.83 -26.48
C VAL A 16 0.46 -8.67 -26.34
N LEU A 17 0.91 -8.14 -25.19
CA LEU A 17 2.34 -7.87 -24.93
C LEU A 17 3.05 -9.05 -24.25
N ARG A 18 2.31 -9.96 -23.66
CA ARG A 18 2.86 -11.14 -22.97
C ARG A 18 3.59 -12.08 -23.93
N ASP A 19 3.10 -12.18 -25.16
CA ASP A 19 3.72 -12.98 -26.22
C ASP A 19 5.06 -12.37 -26.67
N ASP A 20 5.28 -11.05 -26.43
CA ASP A 20 6.55 -10.35 -26.67
C ASP A 20 7.50 -10.41 -25.45
N GLY A 21 7.17 -11.19 -24.41
CA GLY A 21 7.98 -11.33 -23.19
C GLY A 21 7.85 -10.18 -22.19
N ILE A 22 6.90 -9.28 -22.38
CA ILE A 22 6.66 -8.14 -21.46
C ILE A 22 5.94 -8.62 -20.19
N THR A 23 6.52 -8.32 -19.03
CA THR A 23 5.93 -8.65 -17.73
C THR A 23 4.74 -7.74 -17.40
N TYR A 24 3.85 -8.17 -16.50
CA TYR A 24 2.73 -7.33 -16.02
C TYR A 24 3.19 -5.97 -15.47
N HIS A 25 4.35 -5.91 -14.81
CA HIS A 25 4.88 -4.65 -14.29
C HIS A 25 5.29 -3.69 -15.41
N GLN A 26 6.04 -4.19 -16.38
CA GLN A 26 6.43 -3.42 -17.55
C GLN A 26 5.21 -2.95 -18.34
N TYR A 27 4.17 -3.81 -18.46
CA TYR A 27 2.92 -3.44 -19.10
C TYR A 27 2.22 -2.25 -18.41
N VAL A 28 2.10 -2.28 -17.08
CA VAL A 28 1.47 -1.17 -16.33
C VAL A 28 2.29 0.12 -16.44
N THR A 29 3.62 0.02 -16.47
CA THR A 29 4.51 1.16 -16.71
C THR A 29 4.29 1.75 -18.10
N GLU A 30 4.22 0.91 -19.15
CA GLU A 30 3.90 1.36 -20.52
C GLU A 30 2.51 2.01 -20.59
N LEU A 31 1.51 1.37 -19.98
CA LEU A 31 0.17 1.96 -19.89
C LEU A 31 0.19 3.32 -19.20
N THR A 32 0.97 3.49 -18.15
CA THR A 32 1.08 4.75 -17.43
C THR A 32 1.54 5.87 -18.36
N TYR A 33 2.56 5.64 -19.19
CA TYR A 33 3.02 6.63 -20.17
C TYR A 33 1.95 7.00 -21.19
N ILE A 34 1.27 6.01 -21.74
CA ILE A 34 0.27 6.23 -22.79
C ILE A 34 -1.00 6.84 -22.20
N LEU A 35 -1.47 6.34 -21.05
CA LEU A 35 -2.66 6.85 -20.38
C LEU A 35 -2.48 8.29 -19.90
N PHE A 36 -1.28 8.68 -19.42
CA PHE A 36 -1.01 10.06 -19.06
C PHE A 36 -1.33 11.03 -20.20
N LEU A 37 -0.84 10.74 -21.41
CA LEU A 37 -1.07 11.58 -22.59
C LEU A 37 -2.56 11.64 -22.94
N LYS A 38 -3.25 10.50 -22.93
CA LYS A 38 -4.67 10.43 -23.24
C LYS A 38 -5.51 11.16 -22.19
N MET A 39 -5.23 10.93 -20.92
CA MET A 39 -5.97 11.58 -19.84
C MET A 39 -5.72 13.09 -19.78
N ALA A 40 -4.49 13.53 -20.04
CA ALA A 40 -4.19 14.98 -20.18
C ALA A 40 -5.01 15.63 -21.29
N LYS A 41 -5.21 14.95 -22.43
CA LYS A 41 -6.11 15.40 -23.50
C LYS A 41 -7.57 15.48 -23.02
N GLU A 42 -8.05 14.42 -22.41
CA GLU A 42 -9.46 14.33 -21.97
C GLU A 42 -9.81 15.35 -20.87
N THR A 43 -8.85 15.72 -20.03
CA THR A 43 -9.03 16.72 -18.96
C THR A 43 -8.70 18.16 -19.41
N GLY A 44 -8.18 18.36 -20.63
CA GLY A 44 -7.72 19.66 -21.09
C GLY A 44 -6.38 20.12 -20.49
N ALA A 45 -5.66 19.24 -19.79
CA ALA A 45 -4.38 19.53 -19.14
C ALA A 45 -3.16 19.44 -20.09
N GLU A 46 -3.35 19.30 -21.39
CA GLU A 46 -2.25 19.20 -22.38
C GLU A 46 -1.35 20.44 -22.47
N SER A 47 -1.69 21.55 -21.81
CA SER A 47 -0.87 22.78 -21.81
C SER A 47 0.54 22.56 -21.28
N GLN A 48 0.72 21.58 -20.37
CA GLN A 48 2.02 21.19 -19.82
C GLN A 48 2.85 20.31 -20.78
N ILE A 49 2.21 19.80 -21.86
CA ILE A 49 2.85 18.93 -22.86
C ILE A 49 3.12 19.77 -24.12
N PRO A 50 4.37 19.77 -24.64
CA PRO A 50 4.69 20.47 -25.89
C PRO A 50 3.78 19.99 -27.04
N ALA A 51 3.27 20.94 -27.84
CA ALA A 51 2.28 20.66 -28.88
C ALA A 51 2.71 19.53 -29.87
N ALA A 52 4.01 19.41 -30.13
CA ALA A 52 4.57 18.38 -31.00
C ALA A 52 4.48 16.95 -30.41
N TYR A 53 4.23 16.79 -29.11
CA TYR A 53 4.24 15.50 -28.40
C TYR A 53 2.91 15.19 -27.72
N ARG A 54 1.83 15.89 -28.09
CA ARG A 54 0.47 15.64 -27.56
C ARG A 54 -0.16 14.39 -28.18
N TRP A 55 -1.25 13.95 -27.58
CA TRP A 55 -1.96 12.73 -27.98
C TRP A 55 -2.28 12.65 -29.48
N ASP A 56 -2.74 13.74 -30.09
CA ASP A 56 -3.11 13.77 -31.51
C ASP A 56 -1.90 13.53 -32.44
N GLN A 57 -0.71 13.94 -32.03
CA GLN A 57 0.52 13.67 -32.80
C GLN A 57 0.91 12.19 -32.73
N LEU A 58 0.60 11.53 -31.61
CA LEU A 58 0.82 10.08 -31.43
C LEU A 58 -0.13 9.27 -32.31
N THR A 59 -1.43 9.60 -32.28
CA THR A 59 -2.47 8.90 -33.06
C THR A 59 -2.41 9.15 -34.55
N ALA A 60 -1.76 10.24 -34.99
CA ALA A 60 -1.56 10.54 -36.41
C ALA A 60 -0.51 9.65 -37.11
N LYS A 61 0.20 8.80 -36.36
CA LYS A 61 1.28 7.96 -36.88
C LYS A 61 0.94 6.49 -36.77
N SER A 62 1.60 5.65 -37.61
CA SER A 62 1.39 4.20 -37.66
C SER A 62 2.69 3.45 -37.88
N GLY A 63 2.70 2.16 -37.59
CA GLY A 63 3.80 1.24 -37.86
C GLY A 63 5.15 1.70 -37.29
N ILE A 64 6.21 1.63 -38.09
CA ILE A 64 7.57 1.97 -37.68
C ILE A 64 7.72 3.45 -37.33
N GLU A 65 6.98 4.34 -38.01
CA GLU A 65 7.01 5.78 -37.72
C GLU A 65 6.44 6.05 -36.32
N LEU A 66 5.35 5.42 -35.96
CA LEU A 66 4.76 5.51 -34.63
C LEU A 66 5.76 5.05 -33.54
N LYS A 67 6.42 3.90 -33.74
CA LYS A 67 7.41 3.40 -32.78
C LYS A 67 8.58 4.37 -32.59
N LYS A 68 9.12 4.93 -33.68
CA LYS A 68 10.21 5.91 -33.62
C LYS A 68 9.77 7.17 -32.87
N PHE A 69 8.61 7.70 -33.23
CA PHE A 69 8.04 8.88 -32.58
C PHE A 69 7.77 8.65 -31.10
N TYR A 70 7.22 7.50 -30.71
CA TYR A 70 6.95 7.16 -29.32
C TYR A 70 8.24 7.14 -28.48
N LYS A 71 9.32 6.55 -29.00
CA LYS A 71 10.64 6.59 -28.34
C LYS A 71 11.17 8.02 -28.16
N GLU A 72 11.06 8.83 -29.20
CA GLU A 72 11.45 10.24 -29.15
C GLU A 72 10.61 11.03 -28.14
N LEU A 73 9.30 10.81 -28.13
CA LEU A 73 8.35 11.42 -27.19
C LEU A 73 8.72 11.13 -25.74
N LEU A 74 8.95 9.85 -25.39
CA LEU A 74 9.32 9.45 -24.02
C LEU A 74 10.60 10.18 -23.58
N THR A 75 11.63 10.20 -24.44
CA THR A 75 12.89 10.88 -24.15
C THR A 75 12.69 12.39 -24.01
N HIS A 76 11.96 13.01 -24.93
CA HIS A 76 11.73 14.46 -24.92
C HIS A 76 10.98 14.92 -23.67
N LEU A 77 9.90 14.22 -23.28
CA LEU A 77 9.12 14.57 -22.10
C LEU A 77 9.94 14.42 -20.81
N GLY A 78 10.80 13.40 -20.72
CA GLY A 78 11.64 13.16 -19.54
C GLY A 78 12.83 14.12 -19.43
N GLU A 79 13.37 14.65 -20.52
CA GLU A 79 14.58 15.47 -20.53
C GLU A 79 14.28 16.97 -20.65
N ASN A 80 13.28 17.36 -21.46
CA ASN A 80 13.05 18.75 -21.85
C ASN A 80 11.81 19.40 -21.23
N CYS A 81 10.96 18.64 -20.54
CA CYS A 81 9.84 19.19 -19.77
C CYS A 81 10.23 19.51 -18.33
N THR A 82 9.32 20.12 -17.59
CA THR A 82 9.47 20.47 -16.17
C THR A 82 8.31 19.94 -15.35
N GLY A 83 8.39 20.01 -14.02
CA GLY A 83 7.33 19.60 -13.09
C GLY A 83 6.93 18.14 -13.24
N ARG A 84 5.67 17.85 -13.02
CA ARG A 84 5.10 16.48 -12.97
C ARG A 84 5.33 15.70 -14.27
N VAL A 85 5.26 16.36 -15.42
CA VAL A 85 5.55 15.71 -16.73
C VAL A 85 6.96 15.14 -16.76
N ARG A 86 7.96 15.97 -16.40
CA ARG A 86 9.35 15.50 -16.34
C ARG A 86 9.52 14.35 -15.34
N GLU A 87 8.97 14.47 -14.15
CA GLU A 87 9.09 13.45 -13.09
C GLU A 87 8.53 12.09 -13.55
N ILE A 88 7.39 12.06 -14.23
CA ILE A 88 6.77 10.85 -14.75
C ILE A 88 7.61 10.21 -15.86
N TYR A 89 8.15 11.03 -16.79
CA TYR A 89 8.86 10.52 -17.96
C TYR A 89 10.39 10.43 -17.78
N GLN A 90 10.95 10.92 -16.68
CA GLN A 90 12.40 10.88 -16.46
C GLN A 90 12.95 9.46 -16.57
N GLY A 91 13.86 9.23 -17.52
CA GLY A 91 14.42 7.91 -17.82
C GLY A 91 13.38 6.92 -18.37
N ALA A 92 12.25 7.39 -18.91
CA ALA A 92 11.25 6.52 -19.53
C ALA A 92 11.80 5.89 -20.81
N ALA A 93 11.57 4.60 -20.96
CA ALA A 93 11.88 3.82 -22.14
C ALA A 93 10.77 2.80 -22.39
N THR A 94 10.51 2.51 -23.66
CA THR A 94 9.51 1.49 -24.02
C THR A 94 10.15 0.12 -24.15
N ASN A 95 9.45 -0.89 -23.62
CA ASN A 95 9.74 -2.31 -23.80
C ASN A 95 8.96 -2.91 -25.00
N ILE A 96 8.09 -2.12 -25.64
CA ILE A 96 7.29 -2.59 -26.79
C ILE A 96 8.16 -2.56 -28.04
N ASP A 97 8.55 -3.74 -28.53
CA ASP A 97 9.38 -3.87 -29.72
C ASP A 97 8.58 -3.99 -31.02
N GLU A 98 7.42 -4.61 -30.98
CA GLU A 98 6.59 -4.78 -32.18
C GLU A 98 5.70 -3.54 -32.42
N PRO A 99 5.87 -2.81 -33.55
CA PRO A 99 5.08 -1.60 -33.84
C PRO A 99 3.57 -1.85 -33.86
N LYS A 100 3.13 -3.01 -34.32
CA LYS A 100 1.70 -3.37 -34.38
C LYS A 100 1.07 -3.48 -33.00
N ASN A 101 1.84 -3.93 -32.00
CA ASN A 101 1.36 -4.05 -30.62
C ASN A 101 1.19 -2.64 -30.00
N LEU A 102 2.14 -1.74 -30.22
CA LEU A 102 2.02 -0.34 -29.81
C LEU A 102 0.80 0.34 -30.46
N GLU A 103 0.63 0.18 -31.78
CA GLU A 103 -0.50 0.73 -32.53
C GLU A 103 -1.83 0.20 -32.01
N LYS A 104 -1.92 -1.11 -31.73
CA LYS A 104 -3.12 -1.73 -31.14
C LYS A 104 -3.47 -1.17 -29.78
N ILE A 105 -2.47 -0.94 -28.91
CA ILE A 105 -2.69 -0.35 -27.58
C ILE A 105 -3.23 1.07 -27.73
N ILE A 106 -2.57 1.91 -28.52
CA ILE A 106 -2.95 3.31 -28.73
C ILE A 106 -4.36 3.41 -29.33
N THR A 107 -4.64 2.64 -30.38
CA THR A 107 -5.97 2.62 -31.03
C THR A 107 -7.06 2.13 -30.08
N THR A 108 -6.78 1.11 -29.27
CA THR A 108 -7.76 0.62 -28.30
C THR A 108 -8.02 1.65 -27.23
N ILE A 109 -6.99 2.32 -26.70
CA ILE A 109 -7.12 3.39 -25.70
C ILE A 109 -7.89 4.57 -26.28
N ASP A 110 -7.60 4.96 -27.52
CA ASP A 110 -8.30 6.08 -28.17
C ASP A 110 -9.78 5.82 -28.36
N GLY A 111 -10.15 4.57 -28.66
CA GLY A 111 -11.53 4.13 -28.88
C GLY A 111 -12.34 3.79 -27.62
N LEU A 112 -11.82 4.04 -26.41
CA LEU A 112 -12.57 3.84 -25.16
C LEU A 112 -13.62 4.91 -24.96
N ASP A 113 -14.63 4.62 -24.13
CA ASP A 113 -15.67 5.57 -23.72
C ASP A 113 -15.11 6.50 -22.61
N TRP A 114 -14.36 7.51 -23.04
CA TRP A 114 -13.73 8.48 -22.15
C TRP A 114 -14.74 9.44 -21.50
N TYR A 115 -15.90 9.62 -22.11
CA TYR A 115 -16.96 10.41 -21.49
C TYR A 115 -17.44 9.75 -20.19
N SER A 116 -17.82 8.48 -20.24
CA SER A 116 -18.21 7.72 -19.04
C SER A 116 -17.07 7.60 -18.04
N ALA A 117 -15.82 7.41 -18.50
CA ALA A 117 -14.65 7.35 -17.63
C ALA A 117 -14.42 8.65 -16.85
N ARG A 118 -14.68 9.80 -17.47
CA ARG A 118 -14.58 11.11 -16.81
C ARG A 118 -15.67 11.32 -15.76
N GLU A 119 -16.90 10.95 -16.07
CA GLU A 119 -18.05 11.05 -15.14
C GLU A 119 -17.85 10.19 -13.89
N GLU A 120 -17.23 9.01 -14.04
CA GLU A 120 -16.91 8.10 -12.91
C GLU A 120 -15.57 8.42 -12.22
N GLY A 121 -14.75 9.30 -12.81
CA GLY A 121 -13.43 9.72 -12.33
C GLY A 121 -12.27 8.88 -12.89
N LEU A 122 -11.36 9.56 -13.61
CA LEU A 122 -10.17 8.92 -14.21
C LEU A 122 -9.23 8.33 -13.17
N GLY A 123 -9.17 8.92 -11.99
CA GLY A 123 -8.43 8.38 -10.85
C GLY A 123 -8.92 6.98 -10.46
N ASN A 124 -10.24 6.78 -10.35
CA ASN A 124 -10.83 5.48 -10.02
C ASN A 124 -10.50 4.40 -11.07
N LEU A 125 -10.46 4.78 -12.35
CA LEU A 125 -10.04 3.90 -13.43
C LEU A 125 -8.58 3.45 -13.24
N TYR A 126 -7.69 4.41 -12.99
CA TYR A 126 -6.27 4.14 -12.84
C TYR A 126 -5.98 3.31 -11.59
N GLU A 127 -6.63 3.61 -10.47
CA GLU A 127 -6.53 2.80 -9.26
C GLU A 127 -7.02 1.34 -9.49
N GLY A 128 -8.09 1.14 -10.25
CA GLY A 128 -8.56 -0.20 -10.63
C GLY A 128 -7.52 -1.00 -11.45
N LEU A 129 -6.74 -0.34 -12.31
CA LEU A 129 -5.62 -0.96 -13.01
C LEU A 129 -4.48 -1.34 -12.06
N LEU A 130 -4.14 -0.46 -11.12
CA LEU A 130 -3.11 -0.72 -10.11
C LEU A 130 -3.50 -1.89 -9.20
N GLU A 131 -4.75 -1.98 -8.81
CA GLU A 131 -5.28 -3.10 -8.02
C GLU A 131 -5.20 -4.42 -8.78
N LYS A 132 -5.60 -4.46 -10.06
CA LYS A 132 -5.44 -5.66 -10.90
C LYS A 132 -3.97 -6.08 -11.02
N ASN A 133 -3.06 -5.14 -11.24
CA ASN A 133 -1.62 -5.41 -11.30
C ASN A 133 -1.10 -6.03 -9.99
N ALA A 134 -1.54 -5.50 -8.84
CA ALA A 134 -1.17 -6.04 -7.54
C ALA A 134 -1.67 -7.47 -7.34
N ASN A 135 -2.90 -7.76 -7.77
CA ASN A 135 -3.53 -9.07 -7.66
C ASN A 135 -2.87 -10.17 -8.54
N GLU A 136 -2.19 -9.79 -9.63
CA GLU A 136 -1.48 -10.73 -10.51
C GLU A 136 -0.04 -11.02 -10.06
N LYS A 137 0.56 -10.17 -9.23
CA LYS A 137 1.89 -10.37 -8.66
C LYS A 137 1.91 -11.44 -7.56
N LYS A 138 1.67 -12.71 -7.92
CA LYS A 138 1.71 -13.84 -6.97
C LYS A 138 3.10 -14.30 -6.55
N SER A 139 4.17 -13.83 -7.17
CA SER A 139 5.51 -14.35 -6.91
C SER A 139 6.59 -13.28 -7.08
N GLY A 140 7.19 -12.89 -5.99
CA GLY A 140 8.48 -12.21 -5.98
C GLY A 140 8.47 -10.75 -5.57
N ALA A 141 9.27 -10.47 -4.55
CA ALA A 141 9.66 -9.16 -4.06
C ALA A 141 8.58 -8.30 -3.39
N GLY A 142 8.09 -8.72 -2.24
CA GLY A 142 7.92 -7.91 -1.02
C GLY A 142 7.11 -6.62 -1.05
N GLN A 143 6.44 -6.26 -2.12
CA GLN A 143 5.54 -5.12 -2.11
C GLN A 143 4.12 -5.62 -1.86
N TYR A 144 3.68 -5.48 -0.62
CA TYR A 144 2.33 -5.81 -0.22
C TYR A 144 1.41 -4.64 -0.61
N PHE A 145 0.58 -4.85 -1.63
CA PHE A 145 -0.49 -3.92 -1.94
C PHE A 145 -1.49 -3.91 -0.79
N THR A 146 -1.80 -2.74 -0.28
CA THR A 146 -2.76 -2.59 0.82
C THR A 146 -4.17 -2.60 0.27
N PRO A 147 -5.06 -3.51 0.75
CA PRO A 147 -6.45 -3.53 0.31
C PRO A 147 -7.13 -2.18 0.52
N ARG A 148 -7.86 -1.68 -0.47
CA ARG A 148 -8.58 -0.41 -0.39
C ARG A 148 -9.50 -0.32 0.81
N VAL A 149 -10.24 -1.38 1.07
CA VAL A 149 -11.13 -1.46 2.25
C VAL A 149 -10.38 -1.13 3.54
N LEU A 150 -9.15 -1.65 3.71
CA LEU A 150 -8.33 -1.33 4.88
C LEU A 150 -7.87 0.13 4.88
N ILE A 151 -7.44 0.65 3.73
CA ILE A 151 -7.06 2.07 3.58
C ILE A 151 -8.22 2.98 3.98
N ASP A 152 -9.42 2.69 3.48
CA ASP A 152 -10.63 3.48 3.74
C ASP A 152 -11.03 3.44 5.23
N VAL A 153 -10.97 2.25 5.86
CA VAL A 153 -11.22 2.09 7.31
C VAL A 153 -10.22 2.90 8.12
N MET A 154 -8.93 2.74 7.87
CA MET A 154 -7.88 3.49 8.57
C MET A 154 -8.07 5.00 8.41
N THR A 155 -8.39 5.46 7.21
CA THR A 155 -8.61 6.88 6.91
C THR A 155 -9.84 7.43 7.65
N ARG A 156 -10.98 6.71 7.63
CA ARG A 156 -12.19 7.12 8.36
C ARG A 156 -11.96 7.25 9.86
N LEU A 157 -11.23 6.30 10.45
CA LEU A 157 -10.93 6.33 11.89
C LEU A 157 -9.95 7.44 12.27
N MET A 158 -9.02 7.75 11.38
CA MET A 158 -8.01 8.79 11.62
C MET A 158 -8.51 10.20 11.30
N LYS A 159 -9.60 10.35 10.54
CA LYS A 159 -10.33 11.61 10.30
C LYS A 159 -9.40 12.77 9.94
N PRO A 160 -8.71 12.72 8.77
CA PRO A 160 -7.88 13.85 8.32
C PRO A 160 -8.69 15.13 8.25
N GLN A 161 -8.11 16.26 8.69
CA GLN A 161 -8.76 17.55 8.75
C GLN A 161 -8.11 18.55 7.80
N PRO A 162 -8.87 19.52 7.28
CA PRO A 162 -8.28 20.60 6.50
C PRO A 162 -7.15 21.31 7.25
N GLY A 163 -6.05 21.61 6.56
CA GLY A 163 -4.87 22.26 7.12
C GLY A 163 -3.87 21.31 7.79
N GLU A 164 -4.17 20.01 7.84
CA GLU A 164 -3.23 19.00 8.34
C GLU A 164 -2.22 18.58 7.27
N ARG A 165 -0.96 18.42 7.68
CA ARG A 165 0.09 17.82 6.84
C ARG A 165 0.06 16.31 7.01
N CYS A 166 -0.33 15.61 5.95
CA CYS A 166 -0.43 14.16 5.91
C CYS A 166 0.76 13.55 5.15
N ASN A 167 1.27 12.41 5.61
CA ASN A 167 2.40 11.74 4.95
C ASN A 167 2.26 10.22 4.94
N ASP A 168 2.75 9.63 3.84
CA ASP A 168 3.03 8.21 3.74
C ASP A 168 4.52 8.00 3.42
N PRO A 169 5.36 7.60 4.40
CA PRO A 169 6.80 7.45 4.21
C PRO A 169 7.22 6.21 3.40
N ALA A 170 6.26 5.38 2.99
CA ALA A 170 6.46 4.20 2.13
C ALA A 170 5.27 4.07 1.18
N CYS A 171 5.03 5.13 0.39
CA CYS A 171 3.73 5.42 -0.18
C CYS A 171 3.28 4.46 -1.30
N GLY A 172 4.16 3.63 -1.84
CA GLY A 172 3.78 2.73 -2.93
C GLY A 172 3.13 3.50 -4.07
N THR A 173 1.87 3.21 -4.35
CA THR A 173 1.08 3.91 -5.37
C THR A 173 0.29 5.11 -4.82
N PHE A 174 0.60 5.58 -3.62
CA PHE A 174 0.00 6.76 -2.97
C PHE A 174 -1.44 6.57 -2.46
N GLY A 175 -1.91 5.34 -2.33
CA GLY A 175 -3.31 5.03 -2.01
C GLY A 175 -3.81 5.62 -0.68
N PHE A 176 -3.01 5.64 0.38
CA PHE A 176 -3.39 6.25 1.67
C PHE A 176 -3.61 7.76 1.57
N MET A 177 -2.75 8.47 0.84
CA MET A 177 -2.86 9.92 0.71
C MET A 177 -4.03 10.31 -0.19
N ILE A 178 -4.32 9.53 -1.23
CA ILE A 178 -5.52 9.70 -2.05
C ILE A 178 -6.79 9.49 -1.21
N ALA A 179 -6.82 8.47 -0.37
CA ALA A 179 -7.97 8.24 0.52
C ALA A 179 -8.13 9.38 1.54
N ALA A 180 -7.04 9.89 2.10
CA ALA A 180 -7.06 11.04 3.02
C ALA A 180 -7.55 12.31 2.32
N HIS A 181 -7.05 12.61 1.12
CA HIS A 181 -7.51 13.73 0.31
C HIS A 181 -9.01 13.62 -0.02
N ARG A 182 -9.46 12.44 -0.47
CA ARG A 182 -10.88 12.18 -0.75
C ARG A 182 -11.74 12.40 0.50
N TYR A 183 -11.29 11.91 1.67
CA TYR A 183 -11.99 12.13 2.93
C TYR A 183 -12.17 13.62 3.25
N VAL A 184 -11.12 14.43 3.11
CA VAL A 184 -11.19 15.88 3.33
C VAL A 184 -12.16 16.53 2.33
N LYS A 185 -12.08 16.19 1.04
CA LYS A 185 -13.01 16.68 0.01
C LYS A 185 -14.47 16.38 0.33
N GLU A 186 -14.77 15.14 0.72
CA GLU A 186 -16.14 14.72 1.09
C GLU A 186 -16.70 15.46 2.30
N HIS A 187 -15.82 15.92 3.22
CA HIS A 187 -16.22 16.64 4.44
C HIS A 187 -16.10 18.17 4.33
N THR A 188 -15.79 18.69 3.15
CA THR A 188 -15.64 20.13 2.88
C THR A 188 -16.34 20.56 1.59
N ASP A 189 -17.39 19.84 1.19
CA ASP A 189 -18.13 20.09 -0.06
C ASP A 189 -17.20 20.31 -1.26
N ASP A 190 -16.30 19.34 -1.52
CA ASP A 190 -15.30 19.42 -2.59
C ASP A 190 -14.38 20.65 -2.51
N PHE A 191 -14.00 21.03 -1.27
CA PHE A 191 -13.24 22.23 -0.90
C PHE A 191 -13.97 23.56 -1.02
N TYR A 192 -15.26 23.58 -1.38
CA TYR A 192 -16.03 24.82 -1.46
C TYR A 192 -16.22 25.50 -0.10
N ASP A 193 -16.19 24.74 1.00
CA ASP A 193 -16.26 25.27 2.37
C ASP A 193 -14.94 25.90 2.85
N LEU A 194 -13.86 25.77 2.07
CA LEU A 194 -12.53 26.29 2.41
C LEU A 194 -12.28 27.64 1.73
N ASP A 195 -11.49 28.49 2.36
CA ASP A 195 -10.94 29.65 1.68
C ASP A 195 -9.91 29.25 0.60
N ALA A 196 -9.58 30.19 -0.29
CA ALA A 196 -8.71 29.92 -1.43
C ALA A 196 -7.30 29.45 -1.04
N ASP A 197 -6.75 29.96 0.06
CA ASP A 197 -5.42 29.61 0.53
C ASP A 197 -5.42 28.19 1.11
N MET A 198 -6.45 27.85 1.89
CA MET A 198 -6.62 26.51 2.43
C MET A 198 -6.89 25.49 1.31
N ALA A 199 -7.78 25.78 0.37
CA ALA A 199 -8.03 24.90 -0.77
C ALA A 199 -6.78 24.68 -1.63
N LYS A 200 -5.92 25.71 -1.76
CA LYS A 200 -4.63 25.58 -2.41
C LYS A 200 -3.68 24.70 -1.61
N PHE A 201 -3.58 24.90 -0.29
CA PHE A 201 -2.76 24.07 0.60
C PHE A 201 -3.15 22.59 0.49
N GLU A 202 -4.46 22.28 0.49
CA GLU A 202 -4.95 20.89 0.35
C GLU A 202 -4.51 20.23 -0.96
N ARG A 203 -4.38 20.97 -2.06
CA ARG A 203 -3.92 20.43 -3.34
C ARG A 203 -2.40 20.30 -3.43
N GLU A 204 -1.66 21.28 -2.94
CA GLU A 204 -0.23 21.46 -3.23
C GLU A 204 0.69 20.97 -2.11
N GLU A 205 0.24 20.95 -0.84
CA GLU A 205 1.13 20.75 0.31
C GLU A 205 0.65 19.70 1.32
N ALA A 206 -0.66 19.52 1.48
CA ALA A 206 -1.23 18.72 2.57
C ALA A 206 -0.85 17.23 2.48
N PHE A 207 -0.75 16.67 1.28
CA PHE A 207 -0.55 15.23 1.08
C PHE A 207 0.80 14.95 0.44
N THR A 208 1.68 14.28 1.17
CA THR A 208 3.05 14.02 0.76
C THR A 208 3.42 12.55 0.90
N GLY A 209 4.45 12.09 0.23
CA GLY A 209 4.93 10.71 0.31
C GLY A 209 6.39 10.52 -0.01
N CYS A 210 6.88 9.32 0.24
CA CYS A 210 8.22 8.88 -0.16
C CYS A 210 8.16 7.45 -0.71
N GLU A 211 8.76 7.24 -1.87
CA GLU A 211 8.86 5.92 -2.51
C GLU A 211 10.29 5.67 -2.97
N LEU A 212 10.79 4.46 -2.70
CA LEU A 212 12.15 4.06 -3.05
C LEU A 212 12.28 3.59 -4.50
N VAL A 213 11.25 2.89 -4.98
CA VAL A 213 11.28 2.21 -6.28
C VAL A 213 10.81 3.17 -7.36
N HIS A 214 11.68 3.48 -8.30
CA HIS A 214 11.45 4.48 -9.34
C HIS A 214 10.17 4.23 -10.16
N ASP A 215 9.92 2.99 -10.58
CA ASP A 215 8.71 2.68 -11.35
C ASP A 215 7.43 2.82 -10.51
N THR A 216 7.46 2.43 -9.24
CA THR A 216 6.34 2.62 -8.32
C THR A 216 6.09 4.09 -8.02
N HIS A 217 7.17 4.89 -7.89
CA HIS A 217 7.10 6.34 -7.74
C HIS A 217 6.37 7.00 -8.92
N ARG A 218 6.64 6.58 -10.17
CA ARG A 218 5.90 7.05 -11.35
C ARG A 218 4.40 6.76 -11.25
N LEU A 219 4.05 5.55 -10.80
CA LEU A 219 2.65 5.19 -10.59
C LEU A 219 2.00 6.08 -9.54
N ALA A 220 2.72 6.40 -8.46
CA ALA A 220 2.26 7.32 -7.42
C ALA A 220 2.05 8.74 -7.97
N LEU A 221 2.98 9.26 -8.76
CA LEU A 221 2.87 10.59 -9.38
C LEU A 221 1.66 10.70 -10.30
N MET A 222 1.44 9.70 -11.15
CA MET A 222 0.28 9.63 -12.02
C MET A 222 -1.02 9.55 -11.23
N ASN A 223 -1.04 8.70 -10.20
CA ASN A 223 -2.21 8.52 -9.35
C ASN A 223 -2.58 9.81 -8.60
N ALA A 224 -1.59 10.49 -8.01
CA ALA A 224 -1.78 11.77 -7.35
C ALA A 224 -2.36 12.84 -8.31
N MET A 225 -1.78 12.95 -9.49
CA MET A 225 -2.22 13.92 -10.50
C MET A 225 -3.68 13.69 -10.93
N LEU A 226 -4.10 12.44 -11.09
CA LEU A 226 -5.47 12.09 -11.48
C LEU A 226 -6.51 12.35 -10.38
N HIS A 227 -6.03 12.55 -9.16
CA HIS A 227 -6.83 12.93 -8.01
C HIS A 227 -6.66 14.40 -7.60
N ASP A 228 -6.05 15.23 -8.47
CA ASP A 228 -5.84 16.65 -8.24
C ASP A 228 -4.96 16.95 -7.01
N ILE A 229 -3.92 16.12 -6.81
CA ILE A 229 -2.95 16.28 -5.73
C ILE A 229 -1.59 16.61 -6.35
N ASP A 230 -1.09 17.81 -6.07
CA ASP A 230 0.24 18.29 -6.51
C ASP A 230 1.31 18.21 -5.41
N GLY A 231 0.96 17.65 -4.25
CA GLY A 231 1.87 17.47 -3.12
C GLY A 231 3.11 16.65 -3.45
N GLN A 232 4.18 16.88 -2.70
CA GLN A 232 5.49 16.30 -2.99
C GLN A 232 5.52 14.78 -2.73
N ILE A 233 5.95 14.00 -3.71
CA ILE A 233 6.27 12.59 -3.56
C ILE A 233 7.75 12.41 -3.85
N LEU A 234 8.54 12.11 -2.81
CA LEU A 234 9.99 11.98 -2.93
C LEU A 234 10.38 10.61 -3.50
N LEU A 235 11.28 10.58 -4.47
CA LEU A 235 11.99 9.36 -4.87
C LEU A 235 13.24 9.22 -3.99
N ALA A 236 13.12 8.51 -2.85
CA ALA A 236 14.19 8.39 -1.88
C ALA A 236 14.02 7.17 -0.98
N ASP A 237 15.08 6.82 -0.24
CA ASP A 237 15.01 5.84 0.86
C ASP A 237 14.70 6.59 2.18
N THR A 238 13.49 6.41 2.69
CA THR A 238 13.06 6.97 3.98
C THR A 238 13.99 6.56 5.13
N LEU A 239 14.59 5.37 5.08
CA LEU A 239 15.53 4.88 6.09
C LEU A 239 16.97 5.35 5.87
N SER A 240 17.22 6.20 4.87
CA SER A 240 18.49 6.91 4.67
C SER A 240 18.45 8.31 5.30
N ASN A 241 19.59 9.01 5.23
CA ASN A 241 19.65 10.42 5.69
C ASN A 241 18.70 11.37 4.95
N GLN A 242 18.28 11.02 3.73
CA GLN A 242 17.27 11.80 3.00
C GLN A 242 15.91 11.80 3.72
N GLY A 243 15.54 10.69 4.37
CA GLY A 243 14.29 10.59 5.12
C GLY A 243 14.21 11.47 6.38
N LYS A 244 15.32 12.09 6.83
CA LYS A 244 15.29 13.05 7.93
C LYS A 244 14.46 14.30 7.62
N ALA A 245 14.34 14.66 6.35
CA ALA A 245 13.53 15.80 5.91
C ALA A 245 12.02 15.55 6.05
N LEU A 246 11.60 14.30 6.23
CA LEU A 246 10.20 13.92 6.42
C LEU A 246 9.84 14.05 7.91
N HIS A 247 9.37 15.21 8.30
CA HIS A 247 9.00 15.52 9.69
C HIS A 247 7.91 16.60 9.77
N ASP A 248 7.39 16.86 10.98
CA ASP A 248 6.34 17.85 11.27
C ASP A 248 5.00 17.54 10.60
N PHE A 249 4.60 16.28 10.62
CA PHE A 249 3.30 15.83 10.13
C PHE A 249 2.24 15.82 11.25
N ASP A 250 1.00 16.07 10.85
CA ASP A 250 -0.18 15.95 11.70
C ASP A 250 -0.76 14.54 11.63
N LEU A 251 -0.64 13.88 10.46
CA LEU A 251 -1.15 12.54 10.22
C LEU A 251 -0.15 11.71 9.39
N VAL A 252 0.10 10.49 9.85
CA VAL A 252 0.81 9.48 9.06
C VAL A 252 -0.07 8.24 8.89
N LEU A 253 -0.29 7.85 7.63
CA LEU A 253 -0.99 6.62 7.25
C LEU A 253 -0.06 5.82 6.34
N THR A 254 0.27 4.59 6.71
CA THR A 254 1.25 3.83 5.93
C THR A 254 1.21 2.32 6.16
N ASN A 255 1.64 1.58 5.15
CA ASN A 255 1.99 0.16 5.22
C ASN A 255 3.44 -0.02 4.77
N PRO A 256 4.42 0.15 5.67
CA PRO A 256 5.84 0.08 5.32
C PRO A 256 6.27 -1.33 4.91
N PRO A 257 7.35 -1.48 4.12
CA PRO A 257 7.84 -2.78 3.71
C PRO A 257 8.35 -3.61 4.89
N PHE A 258 8.05 -4.91 4.89
CA PHE A 258 8.46 -5.86 5.93
C PHE A 258 9.79 -6.52 5.59
N GLY A 259 10.46 -7.06 6.61
CA GLY A 259 11.67 -7.85 6.50
C GLY A 259 12.93 -7.17 7.05
N THR A 260 14.05 -7.82 6.84
CA THR A 260 15.38 -7.32 7.23
C THR A 260 16.13 -6.74 6.03
N LYS A 261 17.03 -5.80 6.27
CA LYS A 261 17.94 -5.29 5.25
C LYS A 261 18.85 -6.43 4.78
N LYS A 262 19.11 -6.53 3.48
CA LYS A 262 20.02 -7.55 2.92
C LYS A 262 21.38 -7.41 3.60
N GLY A 263 21.98 -8.55 4.01
CA GLY A 263 23.26 -8.56 4.73
C GLY A 263 23.18 -8.23 6.22
N GLY A 264 21.98 -8.00 6.79
CA GLY A 264 21.82 -7.69 8.21
C GLY A 264 22.36 -6.32 8.64
N GLU A 265 22.67 -5.44 7.68
CA GLU A 265 23.14 -4.08 7.96
C GLU A 265 22.11 -3.26 8.73
N ARG A 266 22.56 -2.55 9.77
CA ARG A 266 21.74 -1.61 10.51
C ARG A 266 21.42 -0.37 9.65
N ALA A 267 20.34 0.35 10.01
CA ALA A 267 20.01 1.63 9.38
C ALA A 267 21.17 2.63 9.56
N THR A 268 21.46 3.35 8.49
CA THR A 268 22.56 4.35 8.48
C THR A 268 22.13 5.72 9.02
N ARG A 269 20.85 5.89 9.39
CA ARG A 269 20.33 7.13 10.00
C ARG A 269 20.90 7.32 11.39
N ASP A 270 21.53 8.46 11.62
CA ASP A 270 22.16 8.83 12.89
C ASP A 270 21.18 9.44 13.90
N ASP A 271 19.95 9.76 13.49
CA ASP A 271 18.88 10.27 14.34
C ASP A 271 18.02 9.16 14.97
N PHE A 272 18.21 7.89 14.59
CA PHE A 272 17.52 6.78 15.27
C PHE A 272 18.17 6.44 16.61
N THR A 273 17.35 6.40 17.65
CA THR A 273 17.81 6.03 19.00
C THR A 273 18.23 4.55 19.07
N PHE A 274 17.52 3.68 18.35
CA PHE A 274 17.73 2.24 18.34
C PHE A 274 17.89 1.72 16.90
N PRO A 275 19.02 1.99 16.21
CA PRO A 275 19.21 1.54 14.84
C PRO A 275 19.25 0.01 14.79
N THR A 276 18.45 -0.59 13.93
CA THR A 276 18.35 -2.05 13.74
C THR A 276 18.39 -2.42 12.26
N SER A 277 18.64 -3.70 11.94
CA SER A 277 18.49 -4.22 10.57
C SER A 277 17.04 -4.48 10.16
N ASN A 278 16.11 -4.50 11.11
CA ASN A 278 14.70 -4.74 10.88
C ASN A 278 14.03 -3.47 10.32
N LYS A 279 13.54 -3.57 9.07
CA LYS A 279 12.97 -2.41 8.37
C LYS A 279 11.72 -1.87 9.05
N GLN A 280 10.79 -2.73 9.45
CA GLN A 280 9.54 -2.28 10.05
C GLN A 280 9.74 -1.60 11.40
N LEU A 281 10.72 -2.02 12.20
CA LEU A 281 11.10 -1.34 13.44
C LEU A 281 11.74 0.04 13.18
N ASN A 282 12.55 0.16 12.13
CA ASN A 282 13.11 1.45 11.72
C ASN A 282 12.03 2.39 11.17
N PHE A 283 11.07 1.88 10.38
CA PHE A 283 9.93 2.68 9.93
C PHE A 283 9.08 3.14 11.11
N LEU A 284 8.82 2.28 12.10
CA LEU A 284 8.07 2.67 13.30
C LEU A 284 8.76 3.83 14.03
N GLN A 285 10.10 3.76 14.23
CA GLN A 285 10.86 4.87 14.82
C GLN A 285 10.75 6.14 13.98
N HIS A 286 10.89 6.04 12.66
CA HIS A 286 10.71 7.18 11.77
C HIS A 286 9.33 7.82 11.96
N ILE A 287 8.27 7.02 11.95
CA ILE A 287 6.88 7.51 11.98
C ILE A 287 6.61 8.30 13.26
N TYR A 288 6.85 7.72 14.45
CA TYR A 288 6.51 8.44 15.68
C TYR A 288 7.41 9.66 15.94
N ARG A 289 8.60 9.71 15.33
CA ARG A 289 9.50 10.86 15.38
C ARG A 289 9.12 11.95 14.36
N SER A 290 8.50 11.59 13.24
CA SER A 290 8.08 12.52 12.20
C SER A 290 6.80 13.31 12.55
N LEU A 291 6.06 12.88 13.57
CA LEU A 291 4.85 13.53 14.04
C LEU A 291 5.16 14.80 14.86
N LYS A 292 4.35 15.84 14.70
CA LYS A 292 4.37 17.04 15.54
C LYS A 292 4.13 16.69 17.02
N THR A 293 4.90 17.32 17.93
CA THR A 293 4.79 17.10 19.37
C THR A 293 3.71 17.99 20.01
N ASN A 294 2.53 18.01 19.44
CA ASN A 294 1.42 18.91 19.81
C ASN A 294 0.31 18.23 20.62
N GLY A 295 0.38 16.91 20.81
CA GLY A 295 -0.66 16.13 21.50
C GLY A 295 -1.88 15.81 20.63
N LYS A 296 -1.81 16.06 19.31
CA LYS A 296 -2.89 15.80 18.34
C LYS A 296 -2.41 15.02 17.12
N ALA A 297 -1.15 15.17 16.74
CA ALA A 297 -0.56 14.47 15.62
C ALA A 297 -0.60 12.95 15.85
N ARG A 298 -1.01 12.20 14.84
CA ARG A 298 -1.40 10.81 14.99
C ARG A 298 -0.97 9.95 13.80
N ALA A 299 -0.89 8.65 14.03
CA ALA A 299 -0.58 7.70 12.97
C ALA A 299 -1.41 6.42 13.08
N ALA A 300 -1.67 5.81 11.92
CA ALA A 300 -2.12 4.43 11.81
C ALA A 300 -1.18 3.67 10.86
N VAL A 301 -0.57 2.60 11.37
CA VAL A 301 0.55 1.91 10.72
C VAL A 301 0.29 0.42 10.65
N VAL A 302 0.39 -0.16 9.46
CA VAL A 302 0.32 -1.61 9.27
C VAL A 302 1.67 -2.23 9.55
N LEU A 303 1.73 -3.18 10.49
CA LEU A 303 2.97 -3.84 10.90
C LEU A 303 2.76 -5.35 11.11
N PRO A 304 3.77 -6.19 10.86
CA PRO A 304 3.70 -7.62 11.12
C PRO A 304 3.80 -7.93 12.62
N ASP A 305 3.31 -9.12 13.02
CA ASP A 305 3.24 -9.55 14.42
C ASP A 305 4.57 -9.45 15.17
N ASN A 306 5.72 -9.71 14.50
CA ASN A 306 7.02 -9.68 15.16
C ASN A 306 7.36 -8.33 15.83
N VAL A 307 6.79 -7.23 15.37
CA VAL A 307 6.94 -5.91 16.02
C VAL A 307 6.34 -5.91 17.42
N LEU A 308 5.28 -6.69 17.64
CA LEU A 308 4.57 -6.74 18.92
C LEU A 308 5.37 -7.45 20.03
N PHE A 309 6.26 -8.38 19.67
CA PHE A 309 6.95 -9.23 20.66
C PHE A 309 8.47 -9.36 20.48
N ALA A 310 9.06 -8.82 19.41
CA ALA A 310 10.51 -8.91 19.19
C ALA A 310 11.29 -8.41 20.42
N ASP A 311 12.29 -9.18 20.83
CA ASP A 311 13.18 -8.86 21.96
C ASP A 311 14.23 -7.80 21.59
N GLY A 312 15.03 -7.39 22.58
CA GLY A 312 16.17 -6.50 22.41
C GLY A 312 15.79 -5.12 21.89
N ASP A 313 16.22 -4.75 20.67
CA ASP A 313 15.89 -3.45 20.09
C ASP A 313 14.39 -3.31 19.81
N GLY A 314 13.68 -4.41 19.53
CA GLY A 314 12.24 -4.41 19.37
C GLY A 314 11.50 -3.98 20.65
N GLU A 315 11.88 -4.53 21.80
CA GLU A 315 11.34 -4.14 23.10
C GLU A 315 11.62 -2.66 23.41
N LYS A 316 12.87 -2.21 23.21
CA LYS A 316 13.24 -0.79 23.43
C LYS A 316 12.43 0.17 22.57
N ILE A 317 12.21 -0.17 21.31
CA ILE A 317 11.41 0.65 20.38
C ILE A 317 9.94 0.67 20.79
N ARG A 318 9.35 -0.46 21.25
CA ARG A 318 7.99 -0.48 21.80
C ARG A 318 7.87 0.40 23.06
N CYS A 319 8.85 0.32 23.96
CA CYS A 319 8.88 1.18 25.16
C CYS A 319 8.99 2.67 24.77
N ASP A 320 9.87 3.02 23.84
CA ASP A 320 10.04 4.40 23.36
C ASP A 320 8.77 4.92 22.65
N LEU A 321 8.11 4.08 21.86
CA LEU A 321 6.80 4.39 21.27
C LEU A 321 5.75 4.71 22.35
N MET A 322 5.59 3.81 23.34
CA MET A 322 4.60 3.98 24.42
C MET A 322 4.93 5.14 25.37
N ASP A 323 6.20 5.52 25.48
CA ASP A 323 6.63 6.71 26.21
C ASP A 323 6.30 8.00 25.46
N LYS A 324 6.63 8.08 24.18
CA LYS A 324 6.46 9.28 23.33
C LYS A 324 5.05 9.46 22.81
N CYS A 325 4.32 8.37 22.64
CA CYS A 325 2.98 8.36 22.08
C CYS A 325 1.98 7.68 23.02
N ASP A 326 0.73 8.07 22.92
CA ASP A 326 -0.39 7.27 23.38
C ASP A 326 -0.70 6.22 22.33
N LEU A 327 -0.15 5.01 22.49
CA LEU A 327 -0.52 3.83 21.72
C LEU A 327 -1.84 3.30 22.25
N HIS A 328 -2.94 3.77 21.69
CA HIS A 328 -4.26 3.52 22.26
C HIS A 328 -5.01 2.33 21.67
N THR A 329 -4.66 1.86 20.45
CA THR A 329 -5.41 0.75 19.82
C THR A 329 -4.51 -0.08 18.91
N ILE A 330 -4.67 -1.39 18.99
CA ILE A 330 -4.07 -2.38 18.07
C ILE A 330 -5.21 -3.24 17.49
N LEU A 331 -5.37 -3.19 16.16
CA LEU A 331 -6.27 -4.05 15.40
C LEU A 331 -5.48 -5.22 14.83
N ARG A 332 -5.80 -6.45 15.21
CA ARG A 332 -5.24 -7.65 14.60
C ARG A 332 -5.98 -7.97 13.31
N LEU A 333 -5.28 -7.89 12.21
CA LEU A 333 -5.87 -8.08 10.88
C LEU A 333 -6.04 -9.57 10.55
N PRO A 334 -7.10 -9.93 9.80
CA PRO A 334 -7.31 -11.30 9.35
C PRO A 334 -6.18 -11.75 8.40
N THR A 335 -6.03 -13.06 8.27
CA THR A 335 -5.04 -13.66 7.35
C THR A 335 -5.50 -13.57 5.89
N GLY A 336 -4.53 -13.61 4.97
CA GLY A 336 -4.77 -13.65 3.53
C GLY A 336 -5.01 -12.30 2.84
N ILE A 337 -5.22 -11.22 3.59
CA ILE A 337 -5.55 -9.90 3.03
C ILE A 337 -4.40 -9.25 2.24
N PHE A 338 -3.16 -9.63 2.50
CA PHE A 338 -1.97 -9.11 1.80
C PHE A 338 -1.38 -10.08 0.77
N TYR A 339 -2.14 -11.08 0.35
CA TYR A 339 -1.73 -12.10 -0.64
C TYR A 339 -0.43 -12.87 -0.31
N ALA A 340 0.29 -12.52 0.74
CA ALA A 340 1.42 -13.28 1.27
C ALA A 340 0.90 -14.32 2.27
N GLN A 341 0.97 -15.58 1.89
CA GLN A 341 0.53 -16.67 2.77
C GLN A 341 1.33 -16.65 4.08
N GLY A 342 0.62 -16.67 5.20
CA GLY A 342 1.20 -16.83 6.54
C GLY A 342 1.69 -15.55 7.23
N VAL A 343 1.69 -14.38 6.60
CA VAL A 343 2.05 -13.13 7.29
C VAL A 343 0.89 -12.60 8.10
N LYS A 344 1.02 -12.61 9.41
CA LYS A 344 0.08 -12.02 10.36
C LYS A 344 0.45 -10.54 10.57
N THR A 345 -0.53 -9.65 10.43
CA THR A 345 -0.34 -8.21 10.49
C THR A 345 -1.31 -7.54 11.44
N ASN A 346 -0.98 -6.32 11.84
CA ASN A 346 -1.79 -5.50 12.74
C ASN A 346 -1.77 -4.06 12.26
N VAL A 347 -2.77 -3.28 12.67
CA VAL A 347 -2.71 -1.82 12.59
C VAL A 347 -2.49 -1.26 13.99
N LEU A 348 -1.45 -0.46 14.15
CA LEU A 348 -1.18 0.29 15.38
C LEU A 348 -1.70 1.71 15.21
N PHE A 349 -2.57 2.14 16.10
CA PHE A 349 -3.11 3.51 16.17
C PHE A 349 -2.54 4.23 17.37
N PHE A 350 -1.88 5.37 17.15
CA PHE A 350 -1.27 6.13 18.22
C PHE A 350 -1.28 7.64 17.96
N THR A 351 -1.28 8.41 19.04
CA THR A 351 -1.21 9.87 19.03
C THR A 351 0.08 10.33 19.70
N ARG A 352 0.81 11.23 19.06
CA ARG A 352 2.05 11.78 19.59
C ARG A 352 1.76 12.69 20.79
N GLY A 353 2.38 12.40 21.93
CA GLY A 353 2.24 13.21 23.13
C GLY A 353 2.94 14.57 23.04
N LYS A 354 2.60 15.48 23.95
CA LYS A 354 3.32 16.75 24.15
C LYS A 354 4.65 16.56 24.88
N SER A 355 4.83 15.45 25.54
CA SER A 355 6.05 15.04 26.25
C SER A 355 6.57 13.72 25.69
N ASP A 356 7.80 13.38 26.02
CA ASP A 356 8.47 12.17 25.57
C ASP A 356 8.38 11.00 26.56
N LYS A 357 7.51 11.10 27.60
CA LYS A 357 7.40 10.06 28.63
C LYS A 357 5.97 9.82 29.08
N GLY A 358 5.63 8.55 29.24
CA GLY A 358 4.45 8.08 29.95
C GLY A 358 3.13 8.45 29.29
N ASN A 359 3.09 8.57 27.97
CA ASN A 359 1.87 8.94 27.24
C ASN A 359 0.86 7.79 27.15
N THR A 360 1.29 6.56 26.89
CA THR A 360 0.42 5.38 26.89
C THR A 360 0.05 4.98 28.31
N LYS A 361 -1.23 4.91 28.62
CA LYS A 361 -1.78 4.44 29.90
C LYS A 361 -2.37 3.04 29.78
N GLU A 362 -3.12 2.82 28.74
CA GLU A 362 -3.74 1.55 28.40
C GLU A 362 -3.74 1.34 26.88
N VAL A 363 -3.73 0.10 26.45
CA VAL A 363 -3.78 -0.28 25.03
C VAL A 363 -4.98 -1.18 24.83
N TRP A 364 -5.81 -0.82 23.85
CA TRP A 364 -6.96 -1.59 23.43
C TRP A 364 -6.59 -2.50 22.28
N PHE A 365 -7.09 -3.73 22.32
CA PHE A 365 -6.88 -4.73 21.29
C PHE A 365 -8.21 -5.17 20.71
N TYR A 366 -8.28 -5.25 19.39
CA TYR A 366 -9.39 -5.88 18.69
C TYR A 366 -8.88 -7.05 17.86
N ASP A 367 -9.35 -8.25 18.16
CA ASP A 367 -8.96 -9.45 17.42
C ASP A 367 -9.92 -9.72 16.26
N LEU A 368 -9.61 -9.15 15.09
CA LEU A 368 -10.33 -9.43 13.84
C LEU A 368 -9.70 -10.60 13.07
N ARG A 369 -8.88 -11.41 13.71
CA ARG A 369 -8.15 -12.54 13.09
C ARG A 369 -8.69 -13.89 13.49
N THR A 370 -8.79 -14.14 14.79
CA THR A 370 -9.19 -15.44 15.33
C THR A 370 -10.65 -15.74 14.99
N ASN A 371 -10.95 -16.98 14.58
CA ASN A 371 -12.27 -17.43 14.13
C ASN A 371 -12.84 -16.63 12.93
N MET A 372 -11.95 -16.04 12.11
CA MET A 372 -12.31 -15.40 10.86
C MET A 372 -11.85 -16.25 9.66
N PRO A 373 -12.57 -16.21 8.53
CA PRO A 373 -12.13 -16.90 7.33
C PRO A 373 -10.81 -16.32 6.84
N SER A 374 -10.00 -17.13 6.14
CA SER A 374 -8.89 -16.58 5.37
C SER A 374 -9.43 -15.84 4.18
N PHE A 375 -9.09 -14.55 4.07
CA PHE A 375 -9.51 -13.70 2.96
C PHE A 375 -8.63 -13.88 1.74
N GLY A 376 -9.19 -13.62 0.56
CA GLY A 376 -8.50 -13.76 -0.71
C GLY A 376 -9.43 -13.50 -1.90
N LYS A 377 -9.08 -14.01 -3.08
CA LYS A 377 -9.88 -13.80 -4.31
C LYS A 377 -11.30 -14.38 -4.21
N THR A 378 -11.48 -15.51 -3.56
CA THR A 378 -12.79 -16.18 -3.40
C THR A 378 -13.62 -15.65 -2.26
N THR A 379 -12.96 -15.11 -1.23
CA THR A 379 -13.60 -14.52 -0.05
C THR A 379 -13.00 -13.12 0.13
N PRO A 380 -13.50 -12.11 -0.58
CA PRO A 380 -12.92 -10.77 -0.53
C PRO A 380 -13.21 -10.08 0.82
N LEU A 381 -12.21 -9.35 1.31
CA LEU A 381 -12.37 -8.46 2.45
C LEU A 381 -13.32 -7.32 2.08
N LYS A 382 -14.29 -7.01 2.96
CA LYS A 382 -15.28 -5.95 2.75
C LYS A 382 -15.35 -5.02 3.97
N ALA A 383 -15.91 -3.83 3.79
CA ALA A 383 -16.06 -2.84 4.85
C ALA A 383 -16.90 -3.37 6.03
N GLU A 384 -17.93 -4.17 5.75
CA GLU A 384 -18.80 -4.78 6.77
C GLU A 384 -18.04 -5.62 7.81
N HIS A 385 -16.90 -6.22 7.45
CA HIS A 385 -16.08 -6.99 8.38
C HIS A 385 -15.40 -6.13 9.46
N PHE A 386 -15.30 -4.83 9.24
CA PHE A 386 -14.72 -3.89 10.20
C PHE A 386 -15.76 -3.15 11.04
N ALA A 387 -17.07 -3.31 10.76
CA ALA A 387 -18.14 -2.50 11.37
C ALA A 387 -18.15 -2.56 12.91
N ASP A 388 -18.00 -3.74 13.50
CA ASP A 388 -17.97 -3.90 14.96
C ASP A 388 -16.70 -3.31 15.57
N PHE A 389 -15.55 -3.44 14.90
CA PHE A 389 -14.32 -2.78 15.30
C PHE A 389 -14.46 -1.24 15.27
N GLU A 390 -14.99 -0.68 14.18
CA GLU A 390 -15.20 0.78 14.04
C GLU A 390 -16.11 1.29 15.17
N LYS A 391 -17.19 0.57 15.46
CA LYS A 391 -18.11 0.88 16.56
C LYS A 391 -17.42 0.84 17.93
N ALA A 392 -16.58 -0.17 18.18
CA ALA A 392 -15.83 -0.28 19.43
C ALA A 392 -14.76 0.82 19.54
N TYR A 393 -14.07 1.11 18.45
CA TYR A 393 -13.03 2.15 18.38
C TYR A 393 -13.58 3.55 18.64
N GLU A 394 -14.76 3.88 18.10
CA GLU A 394 -15.41 5.19 18.21
C GLU A 394 -16.30 5.33 19.45
N ALA A 395 -16.47 4.28 20.25
CA ALA A 395 -17.29 4.34 21.45
C ALA A 395 -16.80 5.43 22.43
N GLU A 396 -17.71 6.30 22.90
CA GLU A 396 -17.40 7.33 23.88
C GLU A 396 -16.83 6.73 25.19
N ASN A 397 -17.39 5.59 25.61
CA ASN A 397 -16.87 4.80 26.74
C ASN A 397 -16.46 3.40 26.24
N ARG A 398 -15.19 3.26 25.89
CA ARG A 398 -14.62 2.00 25.42
C ARG A 398 -14.70 0.86 26.45
N HIS A 399 -14.65 1.16 27.74
CA HIS A 399 -14.81 0.16 28.82
C HIS A 399 -16.24 -0.42 28.92
N ALA A 400 -17.22 0.25 28.33
CA ALA A 400 -18.62 -0.24 28.32
C ALA A 400 -18.93 -1.11 27.10
N VAL A 401 -18.02 -1.22 26.14
CA VAL A 401 -18.21 -2.06 24.94
C VAL A 401 -18.22 -3.54 25.33
N GLN A 402 -19.31 -4.22 24.96
CA GLN A 402 -19.51 -5.66 25.20
C GLN A 402 -19.23 -6.41 23.88
N ASP A 403 -17.96 -6.68 23.60
CA ASP A 403 -17.50 -7.47 22.47
C ASP A 403 -16.33 -8.35 22.94
N GLU A 404 -16.42 -9.66 22.75
CA GLU A 404 -15.37 -10.60 23.15
C GLU A 404 -14.03 -10.36 22.46
N ARG A 405 -14.08 -9.74 21.25
CA ARG A 405 -12.89 -9.37 20.46
C ARG A 405 -12.19 -8.12 20.97
N TRP A 406 -12.85 -7.36 21.85
CA TRP A 406 -12.36 -6.08 22.40
C TRP A 406 -11.82 -6.25 23.81
N SER A 407 -10.56 -6.00 24.01
CA SER A 407 -9.88 -6.15 25.30
C SER A 407 -8.94 -5.00 25.58
N VAL A 408 -8.66 -4.71 26.85
CA VAL A 408 -7.77 -3.63 27.30
C VAL A 408 -6.70 -4.15 28.26
N PHE A 409 -5.49 -3.61 28.13
CA PHE A 409 -4.38 -3.89 29.04
C PHE A 409 -3.72 -2.56 29.45
N THR A 410 -3.53 -2.39 30.77
CA THR A 410 -2.82 -1.21 31.28
C THR A 410 -1.33 -1.28 30.95
N ARG A 411 -0.67 -0.13 31.01
CA ARG A 411 0.79 -0.05 30.80
C ARG A 411 1.58 -0.93 31.76
N GLU A 412 1.09 -1.08 33.01
CA GLU A 412 1.71 -1.94 34.02
C GLU A 412 1.54 -3.43 33.69
N GLN A 413 0.37 -3.83 33.24
CA GLN A 413 0.11 -5.22 32.80
C GLN A 413 1.01 -5.58 31.60
N ILE A 414 1.20 -4.66 30.65
CA ILE A 414 2.11 -4.83 29.51
C ILE A 414 3.56 -4.94 29.99
N ALA A 415 3.99 -4.09 30.93
CA ALA A 415 5.33 -4.17 31.52
C ALA A 415 5.56 -5.49 32.24
N GLY A 416 4.56 -5.98 32.99
CA GLY A 416 4.61 -7.28 33.67
C GLY A 416 4.74 -8.48 32.70
N LYS A 417 4.48 -8.28 31.40
CA LYS A 417 4.63 -9.28 30.34
C LYS A 417 5.86 -9.00 29.43
N GLY A 418 6.89 -8.37 29.96
CA GLY A 418 8.11 -8.05 29.21
C GLY A 418 7.89 -7.03 28.08
N ASN A 419 6.99 -6.08 28.28
CA ASN A 419 6.63 -5.09 27.27
C ASN A 419 6.18 -5.68 25.93
N SER A 420 5.70 -6.94 25.93
CA SER A 420 5.09 -7.57 24.77
C SER A 420 3.68 -7.00 24.53
N LEU A 421 3.38 -6.70 23.28
CA LEU A 421 2.06 -6.30 22.79
C LEU A 421 1.34 -7.46 22.07
N ASP A 422 1.85 -8.70 22.19
CA ASP A 422 1.17 -9.89 21.68
C ASP A 422 0.10 -10.36 22.66
N LEU A 423 -0.95 -9.57 22.79
CA LEU A 423 -2.03 -9.68 23.75
C LEU A 423 -3.39 -9.60 23.06
N GLY A 424 -4.47 -9.88 23.79
CA GLY A 424 -5.83 -9.63 23.33
C GLY A 424 -6.28 -10.60 22.22
N LEU A 425 -5.78 -11.83 22.21
CA LEU A 425 -6.32 -12.90 21.36
C LEU A 425 -7.52 -13.53 22.07
N ILE A 426 -8.61 -13.75 21.33
CA ILE A 426 -9.75 -14.54 21.79
C ILE A 426 -9.43 -16.04 21.68
N ARG A 427 -10.29 -16.88 22.26
CA ARG A 427 -10.18 -18.34 22.12
C ARG A 427 -10.31 -18.72 20.64
N ASP A 428 -9.39 -19.53 20.18
CA ASP A 428 -9.44 -20.11 18.84
C ASP A 428 -10.29 -21.40 18.87
N ASP A 429 -11.45 -21.35 18.21
CA ASP A 429 -12.40 -22.47 18.18
C ASP A 429 -11.87 -23.65 17.33
N SER A 430 -10.84 -23.42 16.50
CA SER A 430 -10.19 -24.48 15.75
C SER A 430 -9.20 -25.29 16.59
N VAL A 431 -8.82 -24.78 17.76
CA VAL A 431 -7.98 -25.52 18.72
C VAL A 431 -8.86 -26.45 19.51
N LEU A 432 -8.80 -27.72 19.21
CA LEU A 432 -9.43 -28.79 19.99
C LEU A 432 -9.04 -28.66 21.47
N ASP A 433 -9.95 -29.00 22.38
CA ASP A 433 -9.63 -29.02 23.81
C ASP A 433 -8.38 -29.88 24.03
N TYR A 434 -7.44 -29.46 24.91
CA TYR A 434 -6.23 -30.23 25.19
C TYR A 434 -6.50 -31.69 25.54
N ASN A 435 -7.71 -31.98 26.05
CA ASN A 435 -8.15 -33.35 26.36
C ASN A 435 -8.60 -34.15 25.12
N ASP A 436 -8.85 -33.48 23.99
CA ASP A 436 -9.28 -34.06 22.71
C ASP A 436 -8.14 -34.14 21.67
N LEU A 437 -6.96 -33.66 22.03
CA LEU A 437 -5.81 -33.78 21.15
C LEU A 437 -5.37 -35.26 21.07
N PRO A 438 -5.17 -35.80 19.87
CA PRO A 438 -4.56 -37.14 19.73
C PRO A 438 -3.18 -37.15 20.37
N ASP A 439 -2.74 -38.32 20.74
CA ASP A 439 -1.37 -38.51 21.28
C ASP A 439 -0.35 -37.82 20.36
N PRO A 440 0.63 -37.08 20.92
CA PRO A 440 1.66 -36.44 20.11
C PRO A 440 2.39 -37.40 19.17
N ALA A 441 2.52 -38.68 19.55
CA ALA A 441 3.10 -39.70 18.68
C ALA A 441 2.18 -40.04 17.50
N GLU A 442 0.85 -40.17 17.73
CA GLU A 442 -0.12 -40.40 16.66
C GLU A 442 -0.17 -39.22 15.69
N SER A 443 -0.16 -37.99 16.22
CA SER A 443 -0.09 -36.78 15.37
C SER A 443 1.17 -36.70 14.54
N ALA A 444 2.29 -37.12 15.08
CA ALA A 444 3.58 -37.17 14.36
C ALA A 444 3.57 -38.26 13.27
N GLU A 445 2.97 -39.43 13.55
CA GLU A 445 2.82 -40.52 12.58
C GLU A 445 1.89 -40.11 11.43
N GLU A 446 0.78 -39.44 11.72
CA GLU A 446 -0.12 -38.92 10.69
C GLU A 446 0.55 -37.84 9.82
N ALA A 447 1.31 -36.94 10.44
CA ALA A 447 2.08 -35.93 9.71
C ALA A 447 3.16 -36.57 8.83
N ALA A 448 3.85 -37.60 9.30
CA ALA A 448 4.83 -38.35 8.52
C ALA A 448 4.17 -39.06 7.33
N ALA A 449 3.03 -39.71 7.51
CA ALA A 449 2.29 -40.37 6.45
C ALA A 449 1.83 -39.38 5.36
N ASN A 450 1.32 -38.21 5.75
CA ASN A 450 0.95 -37.13 4.83
C ASN A 450 2.13 -36.57 4.04
N LEU A 451 3.32 -36.47 4.65
CA LEU A 451 4.57 -36.07 3.98
C LEU A 451 5.03 -37.15 2.99
N GLU A 452 4.94 -38.42 3.30
CA GLU A 452 5.27 -39.53 2.40
C GLU A 452 4.34 -39.52 1.16
N GLU A 453 3.04 -39.33 1.37
CA GLU A 453 2.07 -39.21 0.25
C GLU A 453 2.38 -37.99 -0.63
N ALA A 454 2.72 -36.85 -0.04
CA ALA A 454 3.11 -35.64 -0.77
C ALA A 454 4.39 -35.88 -1.61
N VAL A 455 5.39 -36.60 -1.06
CA VAL A 455 6.61 -36.98 -1.78
C VAL A 455 6.30 -37.89 -2.94
N ASP A 456 5.44 -38.89 -2.77
CA ASP A 456 5.05 -39.82 -3.82
C ASP A 456 4.31 -39.10 -4.98
N LEU A 457 3.42 -38.17 -4.65
CA LEU A 457 2.76 -37.30 -5.64
C LEU A 457 3.77 -36.46 -6.43
N LEU A 458 4.72 -35.83 -5.77
CA LEU A 458 5.78 -35.07 -6.40
C LEU A 458 6.67 -35.94 -7.30
N MET A 459 7.02 -37.16 -6.85
CA MET A 459 7.80 -38.09 -7.64
C MET A 459 7.03 -38.57 -8.89
N SER A 460 5.71 -38.73 -8.80
CA SER A 460 4.88 -39.05 -9.95
C SER A 460 4.90 -37.94 -11.00
N VAL A 461 4.79 -36.68 -10.56
CA VAL A 461 4.89 -35.49 -11.45
C VAL A 461 6.27 -35.41 -12.11
N VAL A 462 7.35 -35.64 -11.35
CA VAL A 462 8.72 -35.68 -11.90
C VAL A 462 8.86 -36.76 -12.96
N LYS A 463 8.26 -37.95 -12.73
CA LYS A 463 8.29 -39.03 -13.67
C LYS A 463 7.52 -38.70 -14.95
N GLU A 464 6.36 -38.05 -14.86
CA GLU A 464 5.59 -37.58 -16.00
C GLU A 464 6.34 -36.52 -16.81
N LEU A 465 6.95 -35.52 -16.13
CA LEU A 465 7.76 -34.49 -16.78
C LEU A 465 8.95 -35.09 -17.55
N ARG A 466 9.68 -36.05 -16.95
CA ARG A 466 10.78 -36.74 -17.62
C ARG A 466 10.32 -37.60 -18.79
N ALA A 467 9.10 -38.15 -18.75
CA ALA A 467 8.52 -38.91 -19.87
C ALA A 467 8.12 -38.00 -21.03
N LEU A 468 7.83 -36.72 -20.78
CA LEU A 468 7.59 -35.71 -21.80
C LEU A 468 8.88 -35.23 -22.47
N GLU A 469 9.96 -35.04 -21.72
CA GLU A 469 11.29 -34.66 -22.24
C GLU A 469 11.94 -35.71 -23.14
N VAL A 470 11.54 -36.98 -23.04
CA VAL A 470 12.04 -38.09 -23.92
C VAL A 470 11.25 -38.22 -25.22
N ARG A 471 10.18 -37.42 -25.41
CA ARG A 471 9.33 -37.46 -26.63
C ARG A 471 9.61 -36.32 -27.63
N ASP A 472 10.48 -35.38 -27.25
CA ASP A 472 11.09 -34.37 -28.14
C ASP A 472 12.54 -34.81 -28.53
#